data_c568402e343b57d65151113d9e0f43e7
#
_entry.id   c568402e343b57d65151113d9e0f43e7
#
_cell.length_a   1.000
_cell.length_b   1.000
_cell.length_c   1.000
_cell.angle_alpha   90.00
_cell.angle_beta   90.00
_cell.angle_gamma   90.00
#
_symmetry.space_group_name_H-M   'P 1'
#
loop_
_entity.id
_entity.type
_entity.pdbx_description
1 polymer ?
#
loop_
_entity_poly.entity_id
_entity_poly.type
_entity_poly.pdbx_seq_one_letter_code
_entity_poly.pdbx_strand_id
1 'polypeptide(L)'
;MCPIISQTARSSQCLKDKSQEGEVYDYNYPVIEKPDRINQLFYNLCRGHAVVCGRTQINRDDLKLIVELAIDSSPTIRAKLFRKLLENNGVMKTSEVEIALQCSKPTALKEMETLKILGVCLIIQDGYGEVGEPEKTIHLSEDFKWFLTDECRAIRVLPLITKPEVVKQDTLADLL
;
A
#
# COMPACT_ATOMS: atom_id res chain seq x y z
N MET A 1 -5.67 -8.39 -8.73
CA MET A 1 -4.38 -7.84 -8.27
C MET A 1 -4.19 -6.51 -8.99
N CYS A 2 -4.38 -5.51 -8.49
CA CYS A 2 -4.01 -4.34 -7.77
C CYS A 2 -4.70 -3.03 -8.20
N PRO A 3 -5.87 -2.69 -7.72
CA PRO A 3 -6.36 -1.31 -7.78
C PRO A 3 -5.53 -0.36 -6.88
N ILE A 4 -4.75 -0.91 -5.94
CA ILE A 4 -4.04 -0.15 -4.91
C ILE A 4 -3.09 0.89 -5.48
N ILE A 5 -2.30 0.53 -6.49
CA ILE A 5 -1.22 1.40 -6.98
C ILE A 5 -1.78 2.53 -7.80
N SER A 6 -2.80 2.26 -8.61
CA SER A 6 -3.48 3.32 -9.34
C SER A 6 -4.23 4.27 -8.40
N GLN A 7 -4.75 3.76 -7.29
CA GLN A 7 -5.47 4.56 -6.31
C GLN A 7 -4.54 5.32 -5.37
N THR A 8 -3.38 4.78 -5.01
CA THR A 8 -2.43 5.45 -4.11
C THR A 8 -1.41 6.33 -4.82
N ALA A 9 -1.02 6.01 -6.06
CA ALA A 9 0.07 6.67 -6.77
C ALA A 9 -0.28 8.03 -7.37
N ARG A 10 -1.54 8.29 -7.72
CA ARG A 10 -1.96 9.59 -8.28
C ARG A 10 -2.98 10.26 -7.39
N SER A 11 -2.49 11.12 -6.52
CA SER A 11 -3.37 12.04 -5.83
C SER A 11 -3.96 13.04 -6.80
N SER A 12 -5.28 13.11 -6.82
CA SER A 12 -5.95 14.36 -7.16
C SER A 12 -5.25 15.50 -6.41
N GLN A 13 -4.88 16.54 -7.13
CA GLN A 13 -4.46 17.78 -6.48
C GLN A 13 -5.66 18.29 -5.70
N CYS A 14 -5.49 18.40 -4.38
CA CYS A 14 -6.45 19.05 -3.53
C CYS A 14 -6.39 20.54 -3.87
N LEU A 15 -7.36 21.04 -4.65
CA LEU A 15 -7.54 22.46 -4.83
C LEU A 15 -8.20 22.98 -3.54
N LYS A 16 -7.49 23.87 -2.84
CA LYS A 16 -8.06 24.64 -1.74
C LYS A 16 -8.95 25.69 -2.34
N ASP A 17 -10.24 25.49 -2.30
CA ASP A 17 -11.18 26.60 -2.50
C ASP A 17 -11.34 27.33 -1.17
N LYS A 18 -10.92 28.58 -1.13
CA LYS A 18 -11.13 29.47 0.04
C LYS A 18 -12.56 30.00 -0.03
N SER A 19 -13.53 29.21 0.37
CA SER A 19 -14.83 29.74 0.72
C SER A 19 -14.73 30.47 2.06
N GLN A 20 -15.42 31.61 2.21
CA GLN A 20 -15.33 32.50 3.36
C GLN A 20 -15.91 31.91 4.66
N GLU A 21 -16.44 30.70 4.65
CA GLU A 21 -17.04 30.03 5.79
C GLU A 21 -16.47 28.62 5.94
N GLY A 22 -15.33 28.51 6.61
CA GLY A 22 -14.70 27.24 6.94
C GLY A 22 -13.86 26.65 5.80
N GLU A 23 -12.80 25.93 6.16
CA GLU A 23 -11.96 25.21 5.17
C GLU A 23 -12.73 23.99 4.64
N VAL A 24 -13.58 24.18 3.65
CA VAL A 24 -14.15 23.07 2.87
C VAL A 24 -13.11 22.68 1.83
N TYR A 25 -12.53 21.49 1.99
CA TYR A 25 -11.66 20.91 0.99
C TYR A 25 -12.54 20.33 -0.11
N ASP A 26 -12.54 20.95 -1.29
CA ASP A 26 -13.12 20.35 -2.47
C ASP A 26 -12.08 19.45 -3.12
N TYR A 27 -12.44 18.20 -3.33
CA TYR A 27 -11.56 17.19 -3.92
C TYR A 27 -12.03 16.95 -5.36
N ASN A 28 -11.16 17.19 -6.31
CA ASN A 28 -11.41 16.71 -7.67
C ASN A 28 -11.53 15.17 -7.64
N TYR A 29 -12.49 14.66 -8.42
CA TYR A 29 -12.64 13.21 -8.59
C TYR A 29 -11.30 12.59 -8.97
N PRO A 30 -10.80 11.59 -8.22
CA PRO A 30 -9.54 10.97 -8.53
C PRO A 30 -9.65 10.25 -9.87
N VAL A 31 -8.84 10.66 -10.84
CA VAL A 31 -8.71 9.92 -12.10
C VAL A 31 -7.85 8.70 -11.84
N ILE A 32 -8.50 7.56 -11.67
CA ILE A 32 -7.83 6.27 -11.45
C ILE A 32 -7.36 5.75 -12.81
N GLU A 33 -6.05 5.56 -12.97
CA GLU A 33 -5.50 4.93 -14.17
C GLU A 33 -5.93 3.46 -14.24
N LYS A 34 -6.26 2.99 -15.44
CA LYS A 34 -6.59 1.56 -15.63
C LYS A 34 -5.42 0.68 -15.20
N PRO A 35 -5.68 -0.43 -14.50
CA PRO A 35 -4.62 -1.26 -13.90
C PRO A 35 -3.77 -2.03 -14.91
N ASP A 36 -4.18 -2.10 -16.19
CA ASP A 36 -3.56 -2.95 -17.21
C ASP A 36 -2.08 -2.65 -17.41
N ARG A 37 -1.74 -1.35 -17.53
CA ARG A 37 -0.36 -0.92 -17.74
C ARG A 37 0.54 -1.27 -16.55
N ILE A 38 0.05 -1.06 -15.34
CA ILE A 38 0.78 -1.36 -14.10
C ILE A 38 0.93 -2.86 -13.91
N ASN A 39 -0.12 -3.64 -14.20
CA ASN A 39 -0.08 -5.10 -14.16
C ASN A 39 0.98 -5.65 -15.13
N GLN A 40 1.05 -5.12 -16.35
CA GLN A 40 2.07 -5.51 -17.33
C GLN A 40 3.48 -5.18 -16.84
N LEU A 41 3.67 -3.99 -16.24
CA LEU A 41 4.95 -3.59 -15.67
C LEU A 41 5.40 -4.55 -14.57
N PHE A 42 4.51 -4.88 -13.64
CA PHE A 42 4.81 -5.80 -12.54
C PHE A 42 5.06 -7.23 -13.01
N TYR A 43 4.29 -7.70 -13.98
CA TYR A 43 4.54 -8.99 -14.59
C TYR A 43 5.94 -9.07 -15.20
N ASN A 44 6.35 -8.04 -15.94
CA ASN A 44 7.69 -7.97 -16.52
C ASN A 44 8.79 -7.89 -15.46
N LEU A 45 8.53 -7.18 -14.36
CA LEU A 45 9.46 -7.10 -13.23
C LEU A 45 9.62 -8.46 -12.54
N CYS A 46 8.52 -9.19 -12.29
CA CYS A 46 8.58 -10.56 -11.76
C CYS A 46 9.41 -11.48 -12.65
N ARG A 47 9.22 -11.41 -13.97
CA ARG A 47 10.00 -12.18 -14.92
C ARG A 47 11.48 -11.84 -14.87
N GLY A 48 11.81 -10.55 -14.86
CA GLY A 48 13.18 -10.08 -14.73
C GLY A 48 13.83 -10.55 -13.43
N HIS A 49 13.13 -10.46 -12.32
CA HIS A 49 13.61 -10.94 -11.02
C HIS A 49 13.83 -12.45 -11.02
N ALA A 50 12.90 -13.25 -11.56
CA ALA A 50 13.07 -14.69 -11.69
C ALA A 50 14.33 -15.04 -12.49
N VAL A 51 14.59 -14.37 -13.64
CA VAL A 51 15.77 -14.56 -14.46
C VAL A 51 17.06 -14.23 -13.71
N VAL A 52 17.09 -13.10 -12.99
CA VAL A 52 18.25 -12.71 -12.17
C VAL A 52 18.53 -13.73 -11.07
N CYS A 53 17.48 -14.37 -10.53
CA CYS A 53 17.60 -15.46 -9.56
C CYS A 53 17.88 -16.83 -10.18
N GLY A 54 18.18 -16.91 -11.50
CA GLY A 54 18.49 -18.16 -12.20
C GLY A 54 17.27 -19.06 -12.45
N ARG A 55 16.05 -18.52 -12.41
CA ARG A 55 14.81 -19.28 -12.59
C ARG A 55 14.17 -18.99 -13.95
N THR A 56 13.50 -19.98 -14.51
CA THR A 56 12.74 -19.86 -15.77
C THR A 56 11.26 -19.54 -15.53
N GLN A 57 10.80 -19.66 -14.30
CA GLN A 57 9.40 -19.43 -13.92
C GLN A 57 9.29 -18.47 -12.73
N ILE A 58 8.23 -17.68 -12.73
CA ILE A 58 7.87 -16.79 -11.62
C ILE A 58 7.37 -17.65 -10.46
N ASN A 59 7.78 -17.32 -9.25
CA ASN A 59 7.32 -17.96 -8.03
C ASN A 59 6.85 -16.92 -6.97
N ARG A 60 6.57 -17.37 -5.74
CA ARG A 60 6.13 -16.49 -4.64
C ARG A 60 7.17 -15.46 -4.21
N ASP A 61 8.45 -15.76 -4.36
CA ASP A 61 9.53 -14.84 -3.94
C ASP A 61 9.51 -13.56 -4.76
N ASP A 62 9.09 -13.66 -6.04
CA ASP A 62 8.97 -12.50 -6.93
C ASP A 62 7.84 -11.56 -6.49
N LEU A 63 6.81 -12.08 -5.80
CA LEU A 63 5.67 -11.29 -5.34
C LEU A 63 6.05 -10.31 -4.24
N LYS A 64 7.03 -10.63 -3.39
CA LYS A 64 7.51 -9.70 -2.36
C LYS A 64 7.98 -8.38 -2.98
N LEU A 65 8.83 -8.47 -4.00
CA LEU A 65 9.33 -7.28 -4.70
C LEU A 65 8.18 -6.41 -5.22
N ILE A 66 7.15 -7.06 -5.78
CA ILE A 66 5.99 -6.35 -6.32
C ILE A 66 5.16 -5.68 -5.21
N VAL A 67 4.90 -6.40 -4.12
CA VAL A 67 4.12 -5.85 -2.99
C VAL A 67 4.82 -4.64 -2.38
N GLU A 68 6.13 -4.73 -2.14
CA GLU A 68 6.89 -3.63 -1.55
C GLU A 68 6.99 -2.44 -2.53
N LEU A 69 7.30 -2.70 -3.81
CA LEU A 69 7.33 -1.66 -4.83
C LEU A 69 5.98 -0.98 -5.00
N ALA A 70 4.90 -1.74 -4.93
CA ALA A 70 3.54 -1.22 -4.99
C ALA A 70 3.27 -0.19 -3.91
N ILE A 71 3.65 -0.50 -2.67
CA ILE A 71 3.48 0.39 -1.53
C ILE A 71 4.40 1.60 -1.67
N ASP A 72 5.67 1.41 -2.05
CA ASP A 72 6.67 2.47 -2.16
C ASP A 72 6.46 3.39 -3.37
N SER A 73 5.67 2.98 -4.36
CA SER A 73 5.28 3.84 -5.48
C SER A 73 4.27 4.92 -5.10
N SER A 74 3.70 4.86 -3.90
CA SER A 74 2.81 5.90 -3.39
C SER A 74 3.61 7.04 -2.72
N PRO A 75 3.03 8.25 -2.55
CA PRO A 75 3.67 9.32 -1.80
C PRO A 75 4.10 8.84 -0.40
N THR A 76 5.31 9.23 0.03
CA THR A 76 5.98 8.69 1.23
C THR A 76 5.11 8.71 2.49
N ILE A 77 4.34 9.78 2.71
CA ILE A 77 3.45 9.90 3.88
C ILE A 77 2.35 8.84 3.81
N ARG A 78 1.76 8.61 2.64
CA ARG A 78 0.69 7.61 2.45
C ARG A 78 1.22 6.20 2.57
N ALA A 79 2.39 5.91 1.98
CA ALA A 79 3.07 4.64 2.14
C ALA A 79 3.31 4.33 3.61
N LYS A 80 3.80 5.33 4.36
CA LYS A 80 4.04 5.22 5.80
C LYS A 80 2.74 4.96 6.58
N LEU A 81 1.69 5.73 6.30
CA LEU A 81 0.38 5.54 6.94
C LEU A 81 -0.20 4.16 6.63
N PHE A 82 -0.15 3.75 5.36
CA PHE A 82 -0.65 2.44 4.94
C PHE A 82 0.09 1.29 5.64
N ARG A 83 1.44 1.35 5.71
CA ARG A 83 2.24 0.35 6.45
C ARG A 83 1.85 0.29 7.92
N LYS A 84 1.70 1.46 8.57
CA LYS A 84 1.27 1.53 9.98
C LYS A 84 -0.13 1.00 10.20
N LEU A 85 -1.03 1.25 9.25
CA LEU A 85 -2.38 0.70 9.29
C LEU A 85 -2.36 -0.84 9.20
N LEU A 86 -1.49 -1.42 8.35
CA LEU A 86 -1.31 -2.88 8.28
C LEU A 86 -0.71 -3.47 9.57
N GLU A 87 0.24 -2.77 10.19
CA GLU A 87 0.83 -3.18 11.48
C GLU A 87 -0.23 -3.19 12.60
N ASN A 88 -1.21 -2.28 12.55
CA ASN A 88 -2.32 -2.17 13.51
C ASN A 88 -3.59 -2.93 13.06
N ASN A 89 -3.44 -4.00 12.29
CA ASN A 89 -4.55 -4.83 11.83
C ASN A 89 -5.66 -4.08 11.08
N GLY A 90 -5.30 -3.01 10.39
CA GLY A 90 -6.20 -2.25 9.53
C GLY A 90 -7.06 -1.21 10.25
N VAL A 91 -6.79 -0.89 11.52
CA VAL A 91 -7.56 0.08 12.31
C VAL A 91 -6.61 0.99 13.08
N MET A 92 -6.83 2.31 13.00
CA MET A 92 -6.07 3.30 13.78
C MET A 92 -6.96 4.50 14.12
N LYS A 93 -6.73 5.07 15.31
CA LYS A 93 -7.33 6.34 15.73
C LYS A 93 -6.53 7.53 15.21
N THR A 94 -7.17 8.71 15.13
CA THR A 94 -6.47 9.94 14.71
C THR A 94 -5.20 10.21 15.52
N SER A 95 -5.25 10.05 16.86
CA SER A 95 -4.10 10.22 17.74
C SER A 95 -2.94 9.27 17.44
N GLU A 96 -3.25 8.02 17.09
CA GLU A 96 -2.24 7.03 16.68
C GLU A 96 -1.61 7.39 15.33
N VAL A 97 -2.42 7.93 14.40
CA VAL A 97 -1.93 8.42 13.11
C VAL A 97 -0.99 9.62 13.28
N GLU A 98 -1.32 10.57 14.17
CA GLU A 98 -0.46 11.70 14.50
C GLU A 98 0.92 11.23 14.99
N ILE A 99 0.95 10.29 15.92
CA ILE A 99 2.17 9.70 16.47
C ILE A 99 2.95 8.96 15.37
N ALA A 100 2.26 8.12 14.58
CA ALA A 100 2.87 7.31 13.54
C ALA A 100 3.51 8.14 12.43
N LEU A 101 2.85 9.22 12.03
CA LEU A 101 3.32 10.14 10.99
C LEU A 101 4.23 11.25 11.52
N GLN A 102 4.25 11.46 12.84
CA GLN A 102 4.93 12.59 13.51
C GLN A 102 4.46 13.94 12.95
N CYS A 103 3.14 14.12 12.84
CA CYS A 103 2.53 15.29 12.25
C CYS A 103 1.43 15.85 13.17
N SER A 104 0.93 17.05 12.84
CA SER A 104 -0.19 17.66 13.55
C SER A 104 -1.52 16.99 13.22
N LYS A 105 -2.50 17.10 14.14
CA LYS A 105 -3.87 16.58 13.96
C LYS A 105 -4.52 16.98 12.62
N PRO A 106 -4.46 18.25 12.16
CA PRO A 106 -5.02 18.62 10.85
C PRO A 106 -4.35 17.86 9.68
N THR A 107 -3.03 17.63 9.76
CA THR A 107 -2.29 16.88 8.73
C THR A 107 -2.68 15.41 8.76
N ALA A 108 -2.80 14.80 9.93
CA ALA A 108 -3.25 13.42 10.09
C ALA A 108 -4.65 13.23 9.50
N LEU A 109 -5.59 14.09 9.84
CA LEU A 109 -6.97 14.07 9.31
C LEU A 109 -7.00 14.21 7.79
N LYS A 110 -6.18 15.11 7.22
CA LYS A 110 -6.07 15.29 5.76
C LYS A 110 -5.58 14.01 5.06
N GLU A 111 -4.57 13.34 5.60
CA GLU A 111 -4.08 12.09 5.02
C GLU A 111 -5.08 10.94 5.18
N MET A 112 -5.79 10.86 6.31
CA MET A 112 -6.88 9.91 6.50
C MET A 112 -8.01 10.13 5.48
N GLU A 113 -8.44 11.39 5.29
CA GLU A 113 -9.46 11.74 4.29
C GLU A 113 -8.98 11.43 2.86
N THR A 114 -7.71 11.66 2.57
CA THR A 114 -7.14 11.31 1.27
C THR A 114 -7.24 9.81 1.00
N LEU A 115 -6.90 8.95 1.97
CA LEU A 115 -7.05 7.50 1.81
C LEU A 115 -8.52 7.07 1.68
N LYS A 116 -9.45 7.77 2.36
CA LYS A 116 -10.89 7.54 2.21
C LYS A 116 -11.37 7.88 0.80
N ILE A 117 -10.98 9.03 0.26
CA ILE A 117 -11.35 9.48 -1.11
C ILE A 117 -10.81 8.50 -2.16
N LEU A 118 -9.61 7.97 -1.94
CA LEU A 118 -9.01 6.96 -2.80
C LEU A 118 -9.66 5.57 -2.64
N GLY A 119 -10.63 5.41 -1.73
CA GLY A 119 -11.31 4.14 -1.49
C GLY A 119 -10.47 3.09 -0.76
N VAL A 120 -9.28 3.47 -0.26
CA VAL A 120 -8.39 2.55 0.46
C VAL A 120 -8.89 2.27 1.87
N CYS A 121 -9.54 3.26 2.47
CA CYS A 121 -10.00 3.21 3.86
C CYS A 121 -11.39 3.81 4.02
N LEU A 122 -12.02 3.48 5.14
CA LEU A 122 -13.24 4.10 5.64
C LEU A 122 -12.90 4.91 6.89
N ILE A 123 -13.59 6.02 7.12
CA ILE A 123 -13.48 6.79 8.37
C ILE A 123 -14.79 6.64 9.12
N ILE A 124 -14.69 6.16 10.35
CA ILE A 124 -15.81 6.02 11.28
C ILE A 124 -15.60 7.05 12.38
N GLN A 125 -16.68 7.77 12.74
CA GLN A 125 -16.71 8.61 13.93
C GLN A 125 -17.33 7.79 15.06
N ASP A 126 -16.52 7.42 16.04
CA ASP A 126 -17.02 6.72 17.22
C ASP A 126 -17.70 7.72 18.15
N GLY A 127 -19.02 7.56 18.29
CA GLY A 127 -19.78 7.90 19.46
C GLY A 127 -20.12 9.36 19.75
N TYR A 128 -21.37 9.59 20.00
CA TYR A 128 -21.88 10.63 20.89
C TYR A 128 -21.50 10.26 22.34
N GLY A 129 -20.32 10.66 22.79
CA GLY A 129 -19.83 10.40 24.13
C GLY A 129 -19.17 11.64 24.72
N GLU A 130 -19.76 12.17 25.77
CA GLU A 130 -19.20 13.00 26.83
C GLU A 130 -18.02 13.91 26.47
N VAL A 131 -18.29 15.23 26.33
CA VAL A 131 -17.33 16.34 26.44
C VAL A 131 -16.03 16.15 25.63
N GLY A 132 -16.11 16.38 24.32
CA GLY A 132 -14.94 16.41 23.41
C GLY A 132 -15.36 16.19 21.96
N GLU A 133 -14.58 16.71 21.00
CA GLU A 133 -14.78 16.34 19.60
C GLU A 133 -14.59 14.82 19.44
N PRO A 134 -15.55 14.10 18.81
CA PRO A 134 -15.44 12.67 18.61
C PRO A 134 -14.17 12.34 17.82
N GLU A 135 -13.37 11.42 18.35
CA GLU A 135 -12.17 10.97 17.67
C GLU A 135 -12.54 10.15 16.43
N LYS A 136 -11.91 10.47 15.30
CA LYS A 136 -12.12 9.73 14.06
C LYS A 136 -11.20 8.51 14.03
N THR A 137 -11.76 7.37 13.63
CA THR A 137 -11.03 6.12 13.45
C THR A 137 -11.00 5.75 11.97
N ILE A 138 -9.81 5.41 11.46
CA ILE A 138 -9.63 4.94 10.08
C ILE A 138 -9.61 3.42 10.07
N HIS A 139 -10.37 2.83 9.14
CA HIS A 139 -10.46 1.39 8.93
C HIS A 139 -10.08 1.05 7.50
N LEU A 140 -9.27 0.00 7.33
CA LEU A 140 -8.93 -0.51 6.01
C LEU A 140 -10.19 -1.04 5.30
N SER A 141 -10.39 -0.66 4.04
CA SER A 141 -11.50 -1.13 3.22
C SER A 141 -11.44 -2.64 2.95
N GLU A 142 -12.59 -3.27 2.73
CA GLU A 142 -12.70 -4.71 2.43
C GLU A 142 -11.82 -5.14 1.25
N ASP A 143 -11.75 -4.32 0.20
CA ASP A 143 -10.97 -4.60 -1.01
C ASP A 143 -9.47 -4.73 -0.72
N PHE A 144 -9.01 -4.22 0.42
CA PHE A 144 -7.61 -4.22 0.83
C PHE A 144 -7.30 -5.21 1.96
N LYS A 145 -8.29 -5.93 2.47
CA LYS A 145 -8.10 -6.90 3.58
C LYS A 145 -7.14 -8.03 3.25
N TRP A 146 -6.93 -8.33 1.97
CA TRP A 146 -5.90 -9.31 1.58
C TRP A 146 -4.52 -8.98 2.18
N PHE A 147 -4.19 -7.69 2.35
CA PHE A 147 -2.91 -7.28 2.96
C PHE A 147 -2.78 -7.67 4.44
N LEU A 148 -3.87 -7.96 5.13
CA LEU A 148 -3.90 -8.41 6.52
C LEU A 148 -3.84 -9.94 6.64
N THR A 149 -3.97 -10.69 5.53
CA THR A 149 -3.94 -12.14 5.56
C THR A 149 -2.55 -12.68 5.87
N ASP A 150 -2.50 -13.88 6.45
CA ASP A 150 -1.24 -14.57 6.73
C ASP A 150 -0.46 -14.88 5.45
N GLU A 151 -1.16 -15.09 4.33
CA GLU A 151 -0.53 -15.27 3.03
C GLU A 151 0.29 -14.04 2.62
N CYS A 152 -0.28 -12.84 2.73
CA CYS A 152 0.43 -11.60 2.41
C CYS A 152 1.57 -11.35 3.39
N ARG A 153 1.35 -11.60 4.69
CA ARG A 153 2.40 -11.49 5.71
C ARG A 153 3.57 -12.41 5.41
N ALA A 154 3.30 -13.67 5.04
CA ALA A 154 4.33 -14.64 4.67
C ALA A 154 5.14 -14.16 3.45
N ILE A 155 4.49 -13.62 2.43
CA ILE A 155 5.17 -13.05 1.26
C ILE A 155 6.11 -11.90 1.66
N ARG A 156 5.70 -11.01 2.54
CA ARG A 156 6.48 -9.84 2.98
C ARG A 156 7.70 -10.20 3.82
N VAL A 157 7.70 -11.33 4.49
CA VAL A 157 8.83 -11.83 5.31
C VAL A 157 9.92 -12.50 4.46
N LEU A 158 9.62 -12.95 3.22
CA LEU A 158 10.59 -13.59 2.34
C LEU A 158 11.81 -12.69 2.08
N PRO A 159 13.02 -13.25 1.87
CA PRO A 159 14.18 -12.48 1.45
C PRO A 159 13.96 -11.85 0.06
N LEU A 160 14.50 -10.65 -0.19
CA LEU A 160 14.39 -9.99 -1.50
C LEU A 160 15.18 -10.72 -2.60
N ILE A 161 16.25 -11.39 -2.22
CA ILE A 161 17.10 -12.17 -3.13
C ILE A 161 17.25 -13.56 -2.51
N THR A 162 16.63 -14.55 -3.12
CA THR A 162 16.99 -15.95 -2.87
C THR A 162 18.27 -16.25 -3.63
N LYS A 163 19.30 -16.75 -2.93
CA LYS A 163 20.51 -17.21 -3.61
C LYS A 163 20.10 -18.21 -4.69
N PRO A 164 20.66 -18.12 -5.90
CA PRO A 164 20.39 -19.11 -6.93
C PRO A 164 20.75 -20.49 -6.35
N GLU A 165 19.82 -21.43 -6.41
CA GLU A 165 20.15 -22.82 -6.19
C GLU A 165 21.22 -23.16 -7.23
N VAL A 166 22.41 -23.48 -6.76
CA VAL A 166 23.47 -24.00 -7.62
C VAL A 166 22.94 -25.34 -8.11
N VAL A 167 22.32 -25.32 -9.30
CA VAL A 167 22.05 -26.57 -10.05
C VAL A 167 23.41 -27.18 -10.23
N LYS A 168 23.71 -28.25 -9.50
CA LYS A 168 24.87 -29.09 -9.75
C LYS A 168 24.70 -29.50 -11.21
N GLN A 169 25.50 -28.90 -12.09
CA GLN A 169 25.71 -29.42 -13.42
C GLN A 169 26.35 -30.78 -13.20
N ASP A 170 25.56 -31.83 -13.37
CA ASP A 170 26.10 -33.18 -13.51
C ASP A 170 27.10 -33.07 -14.63
N THR A 171 28.36 -33.24 -14.25
CA THR A 171 29.49 -33.06 -15.13
C THR A 171 29.34 -34.12 -16.21
N LEU A 172 29.41 -33.68 -17.47
CA LEU A 172 29.39 -34.54 -18.68
C LEU A 172 30.51 -35.61 -18.66
N ALA A 173 31.25 -35.73 -17.57
CA ALA A 173 32.33 -36.66 -17.34
C ALA A 173 31.90 -38.10 -16.98
N ASP A 174 30.60 -38.28 -16.59
CA ASP A 174 30.09 -39.61 -16.24
C ASP A 174 29.42 -40.34 -17.39
N LEU A 175 29.58 -39.84 -18.64
CA LEU A 175 29.01 -40.42 -19.87
C LEU A 175 30.05 -40.84 -20.92
N LEU A 176 31.34 -41.01 -20.54
CA LEU A 176 32.36 -41.52 -21.42
C LEU A 176 32.95 -42.82 -20.88
#